data_3ea125c5fa348fddd30ec753283f85ec
#
_entry.id   3ea125c5fa348fddd30ec753283f85ec
#
_cell.length_a   1.000
_cell.length_b   1.000
_cell.length_c   1.000
_cell.angle_alpha   90.00
_cell.angle_beta   90.00
_cell.angle_gamma   90.00
#
_symmetry.space_group_name_H-M   'P 1'
#
loop_
_entity.id
_entity.type
_entity.pdbx_description
1 polymer ?
#
loop_
_entity_poly.entity_id
_entity_poly.type
_entity_poly.pdbx_seq_one_letter_code
_entity_poly.pdbx_strand_id
1 'polypeptide(L)'
;MCNASGKCVIALGASRPAIEYQALGMTMKVLFLCTANSCRSILSEAIFNAMAPKGMRAFSAGSYPKGEVNPLALQALIDAGFDVEGLYSKSTDAHQALAPDIVITVCDKAAGEACPVFFGPATRCHWGLSDPSEVNGSEAEINAAFAATIQQIQKRVSAFIALPFAQLDSDALKAELNRIGSL
;
A
#
# COMPACT_ATOMS: atom_id res chain seq x y z
N MET A 1 -11.44 -3.27 28.15
CA MET A 1 -11.96 -3.34 29.53
C MET A 1 -12.99 -2.24 29.72
N CYS A 2 -14.18 -2.56 30.13
CA CYS A 2 -15.23 -1.54 30.45
C CYS A 2 -15.02 -1.04 31.86
N ASN A 3 -15.14 0.28 32.08
CA ASN A 3 -15.10 0.84 33.43
C ASN A 3 -16.47 0.81 34.07
N ALA A 4 -16.54 1.09 35.38
CA ALA A 4 -17.78 1.05 36.21
C ALA A 4 -18.89 1.99 35.72
N SER A 5 -18.69 2.83 34.71
CA SER A 5 -19.68 3.74 34.12
C SER A 5 -20.17 3.30 32.72
N GLY A 6 -19.88 2.07 32.30
CA GLY A 6 -20.40 1.49 31.06
C GLY A 6 -19.79 2.03 29.77
N LYS A 7 -18.74 2.87 29.85
CA LYS A 7 -17.99 3.33 28.66
C LYS A 7 -16.87 2.35 28.35
N CYS A 8 -17.00 1.58 27.27
CA CYS A 8 -15.90 0.82 26.72
C CYS A 8 -14.89 1.78 26.10
N VAL A 9 -13.73 1.94 26.74
CA VAL A 9 -12.57 2.59 26.11
C VAL A 9 -11.92 1.55 25.21
N ILE A 10 -12.12 1.69 23.93
CA ILE A 10 -11.42 0.88 22.92
C ILE A 10 -9.98 1.35 22.93
N ALA A 11 -9.05 0.50 23.30
CA ALA A 11 -7.63 0.76 23.21
C ALA A 11 -7.26 1.11 21.75
N LEU A 12 -6.90 2.36 21.51
CA LEU A 12 -6.36 2.84 20.26
C LEU A 12 -4.95 2.23 20.12
N GLY A 13 -4.80 1.16 19.34
CA GLY A 13 -3.49 0.56 19.11
C GLY A 13 -3.46 -0.88 18.59
N ALA A 14 -4.58 -1.58 18.55
CA ALA A 14 -4.65 -2.91 17.94
C ALA A 14 -5.22 -2.79 16.52
N SER A 15 -4.50 -3.33 15.52
CA SER A 15 -5.02 -3.51 14.16
C SER A 15 -6.28 -4.38 14.25
N ARG A 16 -7.41 -3.86 13.75
CA ARG A 16 -8.68 -4.59 13.75
C ARG A 16 -8.71 -5.57 12.59
N PRO A 17 -9.31 -6.75 12.76
CA PRO A 17 -9.45 -7.69 11.64
C PRO A 17 -10.36 -7.13 10.53
N ALA A 18 -10.10 -7.52 9.28
CA ALA A 18 -10.87 -7.07 8.11
C ALA A 18 -12.39 -7.33 8.24
N ILE A 19 -12.77 -8.43 8.91
CA ILE A 19 -14.17 -8.78 9.20
C ILE A 19 -14.81 -7.77 10.17
N GLU A 20 -14.06 -7.27 11.18
CA GLU A 20 -14.53 -6.21 12.05
C GLU A 20 -14.71 -4.89 11.31
N TYR A 21 -13.83 -4.55 10.37
CA TYR A 21 -13.99 -3.38 9.51
C TYR A 21 -15.30 -3.44 8.73
N GLN A 22 -15.62 -4.59 8.13
CA GLN A 22 -16.87 -4.77 7.38
C GLN A 22 -18.11 -4.72 8.29
N ALA A 23 -18.08 -5.37 9.44
CA ALA A 23 -19.19 -5.38 10.39
C ALA A 23 -19.49 -4.00 10.97
N LEU A 24 -18.49 -3.13 11.09
CA LEU A 24 -18.58 -1.76 11.59
C LEU A 24 -18.77 -0.72 10.47
N GLY A 25 -18.85 -1.13 9.18
CA GLY A 25 -18.89 -0.22 8.05
C GLY A 25 -17.58 0.57 7.86
N MET A 26 -16.47 0.10 8.44
CA MET A 26 -15.15 0.73 8.35
C MET A 26 -14.35 0.13 7.20
N THR A 27 -13.34 0.87 6.72
CA THR A 27 -12.43 0.44 5.65
C THR A 27 -11.01 0.42 6.18
N MET A 28 -10.31 -0.73 6.06
CA MET A 28 -8.88 -0.82 6.29
C MET A 28 -8.15 -0.02 5.22
N LYS A 29 -7.32 0.92 5.64
CA LYS A 29 -6.60 1.84 4.75
C LYS A 29 -5.13 1.46 4.68
N VAL A 30 -4.67 1.16 3.48
CA VAL A 30 -3.27 0.84 3.18
C VAL A 30 -2.66 1.98 2.38
N LEU A 31 -1.53 2.53 2.84
CA LEU A 31 -0.83 3.61 2.15
C LEU A 31 0.49 3.09 1.59
N PHE A 32 0.63 3.11 0.27
CA PHE A 32 1.88 2.83 -0.43
C PHE A 32 2.71 4.09 -0.60
N LEU A 33 3.96 4.08 -0.11
CA LEU A 33 4.87 5.21 -0.19
C LEU A 33 6.07 4.91 -1.09
N CYS A 34 6.40 5.88 -1.93
CA CYS A 34 7.68 5.98 -2.61
C CYS A 34 8.15 7.43 -2.62
N THR A 35 9.32 7.73 -3.18
CA THR A 35 9.82 9.11 -3.26
C THR A 35 8.99 9.95 -4.24
N ALA A 36 8.86 9.51 -5.48
CA ALA A 36 8.30 10.32 -6.58
C ALA A 36 6.79 10.18 -6.79
N ASN A 37 6.14 9.16 -6.25
CA ASN A 37 4.73 8.81 -6.50
C ASN A 37 4.35 8.89 -8.01
N SER A 38 5.18 8.33 -8.85
CA SER A 38 4.97 8.33 -10.30
C SER A 38 4.92 6.93 -10.93
N CYS A 39 5.46 5.90 -10.26
CA CYS A 39 5.53 4.54 -10.79
C CYS A 39 5.13 3.51 -9.72
N ARG A 40 6.08 2.97 -8.94
CA ARG A 40 5.89 1.80 -8.05
C ARG A 40 4.71 1.91 -7.09
N SER A 41 4.55 3.03 -6.40
CA SER A 41 3.42 3.23 -5.48
C SER A 41 2.08 3.37 -6.19
N ILE A 42 2.07 3.96 -7.40
CA ILE A 42 0.87 4.05 -8.26
C ILE A 42 0.46 2.66 -8.74
N LEU A 43 1.41 1.84 -9.24
CA LEU A 43 1.15 0.45 -9.61
C LEU A 43 0.55 -0.33 -8.44
N SER A 44 1.14 -0.16 -7.24
CA SER A 44 0.68 -0.84 -6.02
C SER A 44 -0.73 -0.42 -5.62
N GLU A 45 -1.07 0.87 -5.66
CA GLU A 45 -2.41 1.40 -5.38
C GLU A 45 -3.45 0.81 -6.34
N ALA A 46 -3.20 0.87 -7.64
CA ALA A 46 -4.12 0.37 -8.66
C ALA A 46 -4.39 -1.13 -8.53
N ILE A 47 -3.32 -1.93 -8.43
CA ILE A 47 -3.41 -3.39 -8.34
C ILE A 47 -4.09 -3.80 -7.04
N PHE A 48 -3.75 -3.17 -5.91
CA PHE A 48 -4.39 -3.46 -4.63
C PHE A 48 -5.90 -3.20 -4.70
N ASN A 49 -6.31 -2.03 -5.19
CA ASN A 49 -7.72 -1.66 -5.26
C ASN A 49 -8.53 -2.54 -6.22
N ALA A 50 -7.90 -3.09 -7.27
CA ALA A 50 -8.54 -4.04 -8.17
C ALA A 50 -8.73 -5.43 -7.54
N MET A 51 -7.82 -5.86 -6.65
CA MET A 51 -7.80 -7.20 -6.07
C MET A 51 -8.45 -7.27 -4.68
N ALA A 52 -8.48 -6.16 -3.95
CA ALA A 52 -8.92 -6.12 -2.55
C ALA A 52 -10.43 -6.35 -2.41
N PRO A 53 -10.86 -7.11 -1.39
CA PRO A 53 -12.27 -7.26 -1.07
C PRO A 53 -12.84 -5.95 -0.50
N LYS A 54 -14.18 -5.87 -0.44
CA LYS A 54 -14.86 -4.78 0.27
C LYS A 54 -14.33 -4.66 1.70
N GLY A 55 -14.12 -3.43 2.17
CA GLY A 55 -13.55 -3.16 3.49
C GLY A 55 -12.04 -2.98 3.50
N MET A 56 -11.37 -3.02 2.35
CA MET A 56 -9.97 -2.65 2.18
C MET A 56 -9.82 -1.64 1.05
N ARG A 57 -8.97 -0.64 1.23
CA ARG A 57 -8.64 0.34 0.21
C ARG A 57 -7.20 0.81 0.32
N ALA A 58 -6.54 0.90 -0.83
CA ALA A 58 -5.20 1.45 -0.93
C ALA A 58 -5.20 2.89 -1.44
N PHE A 59 -4.16 3.59 -1.03
CA PHE A 59 -3.79 4.94 -1.41
C PHE A 59 -2.29 4.95 -1.70
N SER A 60 -1.81 5.96 -2.41
CA SER A 60 -0.38 6.15 -2.61
C SER A 60 0.04 7.59 -2.41
N ALA A 61 1.29 7.82 -2.06
CA ALA A 61 1.90 9.14 -1.95
C ALA A 61 3.41 9.10 -2.16
N GLY A 62 4.00 10.26 -2.37
CA GLY A 62 5.44 10.46 -2.45
C GLY A 62 5.93 11.53 -1.48
N SER A 63 7.15 11.38 -0.98
CA SER A 63 7.83 12.42 -0.19
C SER A 63 8.21 13.62 -1.07
N TYR A 64 8.56 13.37 -2.33
CA TYR A 64 8.89 14.38 -3.36
C TYR A 64 8.17 14.01 -4.67
N PRO A 65 6.86 14.24 -4.78
CA PRO A 65 6.08 13.82 -5.94
C PRO A 65 6.49 14.58 -7.20
N LYS A 66 6.55 13.86 -8.32
CA LYS A 66 6.84 14.47 -9.64
C LYS A 66 5.67 15.32 -10.18
N GLY A 67 4.47 15.18 -9.63
CA GLY A 67 3.27 15.84 -10.11
C GLY A 67 2.56 15.13 -11.25
N GLU A 68 3.22 14.15 -11.88
CA GLU A 68 2.66 13.33 -12.97
C GLU A 68 2.96 11.85 -12.77
N VAL A 69 2.07 11.00 -13.25
CA VAL A 69 2.27 9.55 -13.29
C VAL A 69 3.10 9.19 -14.52
N ASN A 70 4.02 8.25 -14.38
CA ASN A 70 4.82 7.75 -15.49
C ASN A 70 3.89 7.13 -16.56
N PRO A 71 3.94 7.61 -17.83
CA PRO A 71 3.07 7.11 -18.89
C PRO A 71 3.22 5.60 -19.15
N LEU A 72 4.45 5.06 -19.01
CA LEU A 72 4.69 3.62 -19.16
C LEU A 72 4.06 2.80 -18.03
N ALA A 73 3.97 3.36 -16.82
CA ALA A 73 3.28 2.71 -15.73
C ALA A 73 1.76 2.64 -15.98
N LEU A 74 1.16 3.72 -16.51
CA LEU A 74 -0.25 3.72 -16.90
C LEU A 74 -0.51 2.74 -18.03
N GLN A 75 0.34 2.72 -19.06
CA GLN A 75 0.20 1.80 -20.18
C GLN A 75 0.31 0.34 -19.74
N ALA A 76 1.29 0.02 -18.88
CA ALA A 76 1.47 -1.33 -18.35
C ALA A 76 0.26 -1.80 -17.50
N LEU A 77 -0.37 -0.89 -16.74
CA LEU A 77 -1.61 -1.20 -16.01
C LEU A 77 -2.76 -1.50 -16.98
N ILE A 78 -2.94 -0.68 -18.01
CA ILE A 78 -3.98 -0.86 -19.03
C ILE A 78 -3.78 -2.21 -19.76
N ASP A 79 -2.55 -2.51 -20.17
CA ASP A 79 -2.20 -3.74 -20.86
C ASP A 79 -2.43 -4.98 -19.99
N ALA A 80 -2.28 -4.83 -18.67
CA ALA A 80 -2.56 -5.87 -17.69
C ALA A 80 -4.05 -5.92 -17.25
N GLY A 81 -4.92 -5.07 -17.81
CA GLY A 81 -6.35 -5.05 -17.55
C GLY A 81 -6.77 -4.31 -16.27
N PHE A 82 -5.92 -3.45 -15.73
CA PHE A 82 -6.24 -2.63 -14.55
C PHE A 82 -6.80 -1.28 -14.95
N ASP A 83 -7.74 -0.77 -14.13
CA ASP A 83 -8.26 0.59 -14.26
C ASP A 83 -7.21 1.62 -13.80
N VAL A 84 -7.10 2.71 -14.53
CA VAL A 84 -6.18 3.81 -14.26
C VAL A 84 -6.91 5.12 -13.91
N GLU A 85 -8.24 5.11 -13.89
CA GLU A 85 -9.04 6.29 -13.59
C GLU A 85 -8.75 6.79 -12.16
N GLY A 86 -8.56 8.08 -12.02
CA GLY A 86 -8.30 8.73 -10.74
C GLY A 86 -6.90 8.55 -10.18
N LEU A 87 -5.99 7.87 -10.89
CA LEU A 87 -4.57 7.80 -10.50
C LEU A 87 -3.87 9.13 -10.79
N TYR A 88 -3.20 9.69 -9.79
CA TYR A 88 -2.41 10.91 -9.94
C TYR A 88 -1.26 10.93 -8.94
N SER A 89 -0.21 11.68 -9.28
CA SER A 89 0.96 11.87 -8.41
C SER A 89 0.64 12.91 -7.34
N LYS A 90 0.89 12.57 -6.08
CA LYS A 90 0.50 13.38 -4.92
C LYS A 90 1.51 13.25 -3.78
N SER A 91 1.62 14.32 -2.98
CA SER A 91 2.46 14.31 -1.78
C SER A 91 1.77 13.62 -0.62
N THR A 92 2.56 13.30 0.41
CA THR A 92 2.05 12.80 1.69
C THR A 92 1.07 13.77 2.35
N ASP A 93 1.16 15.08 2.05
CA ASP A 93 0.25 16.09 2.58
C ASP A 93 -1.20 15.90 2.13
N ALA A 94 -1.41 15.33 0.94
CA ALA A 94 -2.75 14.99 0.46
C ALA A 94 -3.47 13.97 1.35
N HIS A 95 -2.72 13.26 2.19
CA HIS A 95 -3.21 12.19 3.06
C HIS A 95 -3.07 12.47 4.55
N GLN A 96 -2.86 13.73 4.97
CA GLN A 96 -2.73 14.08 6.39
C GLN A 96 -3.90 13.62 7.26
N ALA A 97 -5.13 13.67 6.73
CA ALA A 97 -6.33 13.23 7.41
C ALA A 97 -6.68 11.76 7.17
N LEU A 98 -5.87 11.02 6.40
CA LEU A 98 -6.20 9.64 6.00
C LEU A 98 -6.22 8.68 7.18
N ALA A 99 -5.29 8.84 8.14
CA ALA A 99 -5.07 7.90 9.24
C ALA A 99 -5.00 6.44 8.74
N PRO A 100 -3.96 6.06 7.97
CA PRO A 100 -3.83 4.72 7.44
C PRO A 100 -3.58 3.70 8.56
N ASP A 101 -4.08 2.48 8.41
CA ASP A 101 -3.84 1.37 9.33
C ASP A 101 -2.48 0.72 9.04
N ILE A 102 -2.10 0.67 7.77
CA ILE A 102 -0.84 0.07 7.30
C ILE A 102 -0.15 1.02 6.33
N VAL A 103 1.15 1.22 6.51
CA VAL A 103 2.01 1.99 5.62
C VAL A 103 3.09 1.07 5.04
N ILE A 104 3.17 1.00 3.72
CA ILE A 104 4.09 0.13 2.98
C ILE A 104 5.00 1.00 2.11
N THR A 105 6.29 1.05 2.40
CA THR A 105 7.27 1.68 1.51
C THR A 105 7.67 0.70 0.40
N VAL A 106 7.72 1.18 -0.85
CA VAL A 106 7.99 0.34 -2.02
C VAL A 106 9.28 0.67 -2.75
N CYS A 107 10.01 1.70 -2.31
CA CYS A 107 11.37 1.98 -2.80
C CYS A 107 12.33 2.16 -1.63
N ASP A 108 13.61 1.82 -1.85
CA ASP A 108 14.63 1.85 -0.79
C ASP A 108 14.90 3.27 -0.27
N LYS A 109 14.79 4.28 -1.13
CA LYS A 109 14.91 5.69 -0.71
C LYS A 109 13.81 6.06 0.28
N ALA A 110 12.55 5.71 -0.01
CA ALA A 110 11.44 5.97 0.91
C ALA A 110 11.55 5.18 2.22
N ALA A 111 12.20 4.01 2.20
CA ALA A 111 12.46 3.23 3.41
C ALA A 111 13.51 3.90 4.32
N GLY A 112 14.49 4.60 3.72
CA GLY A 112 15.53 5.37 4.42
C GLY A 112 15.09 6.77 4.85
N GLU A 113 14.03 7.30 4.25
CA GLU A 113 13.44 8.59 4.64
C GLU A 113 12.65 8.42 5.95
N ALA A 114 12.75 9.40 6.84
CA ALA A 114 11.90 9.41 8.03
C ALA A 114 10.43 9.40 7.58
N CYS A 115 9.77 8.26 7.72
CA CYS A 115 8.34 8.16 7.42
C CYS A 115 7.62 9.23 8.26
N PRO A 116 6.83 10.12 7.64
CA PRO A 116 6.25 11.24 8.36
C PRO A 116 5.51 10.78 9.62
N VAL A 117 5.86 11.38 10.74
CA VAL A 117 5.35 11.01 12.08
C VAL A 117 3.82 11.16 12.16
N PHE A 118 3.24 11.98 11.29
CA PHE A 118 1.81 12.26 11.29
C PHE A 118 0.90 11.13 10.81
N PHE A 119 1.45 10.02 10.29
CA PHE A 119 0.63 8.83 9.98
C PHE A 119 0.21 8.04 11.24
N GLY A 120 0.59 8.51 12.42
CA GLY A 120 0.12 7.94 13.69
C GLY A 120 0.57 6.49 13.92
N PRO A 121 -0.26 5.67 14.58
CA PRO A 121 0.08 4.32 15.02
C PRO A 121 0.02 3.25 13.92
N ALA A 122 0.11 3.62 12.65
CA ALA A 122 0.07 2.68 11.53
C ALA A 122 1.17 1.60 11.63
N THR A 123 0.81 0.36 11.31
CA THR A 123 1.80 -0.71 11.14
C THR A 123 2.63 -0.42 9.88
N ARG A 124 3.96 -0.44 9.99
CA ARG A 124 4.88 -0.07 8.90
C ARG A 124 5.70 -1.26 8.47
N CYS A 125 5.82 -1.43 7.16
CA CYS A 125 6.69 -2.44 6.56
C CYS A 125 7.29 -1.95 5.24
N HIS A 126 8.23 -2.73 4.70
CA HIS A 126 8.89 -2.43 3.44
C HIS A 126 8.67 -3.56 2.44
N TRP A 127 8.17 -3.22 1.25
CA TRP A 127 8.00 -4.11 0.11
C TRP A 127 8.83 -3.61 -1.06
N GLY A 128 10.16 -3.65 -0.94
CA GLY A 128 11.07 -3.16 -1.97
C GLY A 128 10.74 -3.72 -3.36
N LEU A 129 10.65 -2.82 -4.34
CA LEU A 129 10.42 -3.12 -5.75
C LEU A 129 11.55 -2.48 -6.56
N SER A 130 12.13 -3.24 -7.47
CA SER A 130 13.00 -2.67 -8.50
C SER A 130 12.22 -1.64 -9.32
N ASP A 131 12.87 -0.53 -9.69
CA ASP A 131 12.20 0.51 -10.46
C ASP A 131 12.15 0.14 -11.95
N PRO A 132 11.00 -0.24 -12.52
CA PRO A 132 10.91 -0.58 -13.92
C PRO A 132 11.10 0.64 -14.84
N SER A 133 10.95 1.87 -14.31
CA SER A 133 11.14 3.10 -15.07
C SER A 133 12.61 3.47 -15.26
N GLU A 134 13.54 2.83 -14.55
CA GLU A 134 14.97 3.02 -14.69
C GLU A 134 15.62 2.01 -15.67
N VAL A 135 14.85 1.06 -16.18
CA VAL A 135 15.35 0.08 -17.14
C VAL A 135 15.64 0.76 -18.48
N ASN A 136 16.90 0.65 -18.91
CA ASN A 136 17.35 1.14 -20.21
C ASN A 136 17.48 -0.06 -21.14
N GLY A 137 16.81 -0.01 -22.31
CA GLY A 137 16.84 -1.11 -23.25
C GLY A 137 15.82 -0.94 -24.36
N SER A 138 15.53 -2.02 -25.05
CA SER A 138 14.46 -2.07 -26.05
C SER A 138 13.09 -1.92 -25.37
N GLU A 139 12.10 -1.54 -26.18
CA GLU A 139 10.70 -1.49 -25.73
C GLU A 139 10.24 -2.82 -25.10
N ALA A 140 10.66 -3.94 -25.68
CA ALA A 140 10.34 -5.26 -25.15
C ALA A 140 10.95 -5.51 -23.76
N GLU A 141 12.18 -5.07 -23.51
CA GLU A 141 12.84 -5.19 -22.20
C GLU A 141 12.17 -4.30 -21.15
N ILE A 142 11.82 -3.08 -21.53
CA ILE A 142 11.08 -2.14 -20.65
C ILE A 142 9.72 -2.72 -20.29
N ASN A 143 8.96 -3.18 -21.29
CA ASN A 143 7.63 -3.79 -21.05
C ASN A 143 7.73 -5.04 -20.18
N ALA A 144 8.76 -5.87 -20.37
CA ALA A 144 9.01 -7.04 -19.52
C ALA A 144 9.28 -6.65 -18.05
N ALA A 145 10.04 -5.56 -17.82
CA ALA A 145 10.32 -5.08 -16.47
C ALA A 145 9.04 -4.59 -15.76
N PHE A 146 8.18 -3.85 -16.48
CA PHE A 146 6.87 -3.44 -15.93
C PHE A 146 5.98 -4.64 -15.65
N ALA A 147 5.89 -5.61 -16.56
CA ALA A 147 5.11 -6.82 -16.38
C ALA A 147 5.60 -7.63 -15.17
N ALA A 148 6.90 -7.79 -14.99
CA ALA A 148 7.48 -8.47 -13.83
C ALA A 148 7.15 -7.74 -12.51
N THR A 149 7.22 -6.41 -12.50
CA THR A 149 6.85 -5.60 -11.32
C THR A 149 5.37 -5.76 -10.98
N ILE A 150 4.48 -5.73 -11.97
CA ILE A 150 3.03 -5.97 -11.77
C ILE A 150 2.79 -7.35 -11.18
N GLN A 151 3.40 -8.40 -11.72
CA GLN A 151 3.29 -9.77 -11.22
C GLN A 151 3.77 -9.88 -9.77
N GLN A 152 4.86 -9.23 -9.42
CA GLN A 152 5.37 -9.22 -8.06
C GLN A 152 4.41 -8.53 -7.08
N ILE A 153 3.82 -7.39 -7.49
CA ILE A 153 2.81 -6.69 -6.69
C ILE A 153 1.57 -7.58 -6.52
N GLN A 154 1.06 -8.19 -7.59
CA GLN A 154 -0.09 -9.10 -7.54
C GLN A 154 0.15 -10.27 -6.57
N LYS A 155 1.34 -10.88 -6.60
CA LYS A 155 1.73 -11.97 -5.69
C LYS A 155 1.68 -11.51 -4.23
N ARG A 156 2.24 -10.35 -3.93
CA ARG A 156 2.25 -9.78 -2.58
C ARG A 156 0.86 -9.37 -2.10
N VAL A 157 0.07 -8.74 -2.96
CA VAL A 157 -1.32 -8.36 -2.66
C VAL A 157 -2.17 -9.60 -2.41
N SER A 158 -2.03 -10.67 -3.22
CA SER A 158 -2.73 -11.94 -2.99
C SER A 158 -2.41 -12.53 -1.62
N ALA A 159 -1.13 -12.54 -1.22
CA ALA A 159 -0.72 -13.00 0.10
C ALA A 159 -1.27 -12.11 1.22
N PHE A 160 -1.31 -10.79 1.01
CA PHE A 160 -1.85 -9.84 1.97
C PHE A 160 -3.34 -10.04 2.23
N ILE A 161 -4.16 -10.11 1.18
CA ILE A 161 -5.62 -10.27 1.34
C ILE A 161 -6.02 -11.63 1.93
N ALA A 162 -5.14 -12.61 1.85
CA ALA A 162 -5.33 -13.95 2.45
C ALA A 162 -4.95 -14.01 3.94
N LEU A 163 -4.40 -12.93 4.53
CA LEU A 163 -4.01 -12.93 5.94
C LEU A 163 -5.23 -13.07 6.86
N PRO A 164 -5.13 -13.89 7.91
CA PRO A 164 -6.20 -14.06 8.91
C PRO A 164 -6.16 -12.89 9.92
N PHE A 165 -6.44 -11.67 9.48
CA PHE A 165 -6.34 -10.44 10.28
C PHE A 165 -7.02 -10.53 11.65
N ALA A 166 -8.11 -11.31 11.76
CA ALA A 166 -8.82 -11.51 13.03
C ALA A 166 -7.98 -12.24 14.11
N GLN A 167 -6.95 -12.97 13.68
CA GLN A 167 -6.14 -13.84 14.55
C GLN A 167 -4.73 -13.27 14.78
N LEU A 168 -4.39 -12.17 14.11
CA LEU A 168 -3.07 -11.55 14.21
C LEU A 168 -3.09 -10.38 15.19
N ASP A 169 -2.21 -10.43 16.19
CA ASP A 169 -1.86 -9.25 16.96
C ASP A 169 -0.92 -8.32 16.15
N SER A 170 -0.54 -7.20 16.71
CA SER A 170 0.29 -6.20 16.04
C SER A 170 1.65 -6.74 15.61
N ASP A 171 2.29 -7.55 16.46
CA ASP A 171 3.64 -8.08 16.17
C ASP A 171 3.58 -9.19 15.12
N ALA A 172 2.60 -10.08 15.22
CA ALA A 172 2.34 -11.12 14.24
C ALA A 172 1.98 -10.52 12.87
N LEU A 173 1.14 -9.49 12.84
CA LEU A 173 0.82 -8.77 11.60
C LEU A 173 2.07 -8.17 10.96
N LYS A 174 2.91 -7.49 11.75
CA LYS A 174 4.16 -6.91 11.25
C LYS A 174 5.10 -7.97 10.70
N ALA A 175 5.22 -9.12 11.37
CA ALA A 175 6.04 -10.25 10.90
C ALA A 175 5.53 -10.78 9.56
N GLU A 176 4.22 -10.99 9.41
CA GLU A 176 3.60 -11.44 8.16
C GLU A 176 3.77 -10.41 7.02
N LEU A 177 3.60 -9.13 7.30
CA LEU A 177 3.82 -8.06 6.32
C LEU A 177 5.28 -8.04 5.83
N ASN A 178 6.25 -8.22 6.73
CA ASN A 178 7.66 -8.31 6.34
C ASN A 178 7.96 -9.59 5.53
N ARG A 179 7.36 -10.72 5.90
CA ARG A 179 7.46 -11.97 5.13
C ARG A 179 6.92 -11.79 3.69
N ILE A 180 5.77 -11.13 3.54
CA ILE A 180 5.20 -10.82 2.23
C ILE A 180 6.14 -9.92 1.42
N GLY A 181 6.79 -8.95 2.05
CA GLY A 181 7.76 -8.07 1.41
C GLY A 181 8.97 -8.80 0.83
N SER A 182 9.26 -10.02 1.29
CA SER A 182 10.36 -10.86 0.80
C SER A 182 9.96 -11.88 -0.29
N LEU A 183 8.69 -11.91 -0.69
CA LEU A 183 8.17 -12.82 -1.74
C LEU A 183 8.69 -12.51 -3.14
#